data_e5032db9d81923accf3ce1be7d9fcbc4
#
_entry.id   e5032db9d81923accf3ce1be7d9fcbc4
#
_cell.length_a   1.000
_cell.length_b   1.000
_cell.length_c   1.000
_cell.angle_alpha   90.00
_cell.angle_beta   90.00
_cell.angle_gamma   90.00
#
_symmetry.space_group_name_H-M   'P 1'
#
loop_
_entity.id
_entity.type
_entity.pdbx_description
1 polymer ?
#
loop_
_entity_poly.entity_id
_entity_poly.type
_entity_poly.pdbx_seq_one_letter_code
_entity_poly.pdbx_strand_id
1 'polypeptide(L)'
;MRASAVIVATAAMAANANAAEVAAHPWLAPGASAVRGPCPMLNSLANHGYLARDGKEISMQDLIAGLGSALHFNESLVRTLGTPAFATSTTGNASTFNLDDIAKHNVIEHDGSLSRADFAVTGDAKTFNETVWSETKGYLEAGASTDSKVDYKTMATARSKRIATAKATNPSFNLTASQVTVSLGESAVILGTIGQSFSAPAAPLEWLKVVFEEERLPFTEGWETSATEITTAQVLGLSQLIATSGSSS
;
A
#
# COMPACT_ATOMS: atom_id res chain seq x y z
N MET A 1 -5.01 -41.71 -3.74
CA MET A 1 -3.66 -41.41 -4.26
C MET A 1 -3.63 -40.35 -5.38
N ARG A 2 -4.73 -39.89 -5.98
CA ARG A 2 -4.73 -38.84 -7.04
C ARG A 2 -4.75 -37.39 -6.52
N ALA A 3 -5.21 -37.13 -5.31
CA ALA A 3 -5.29 -35.77 -4.75
C ALA A 3 -3.93 -35.19 -4.36
N SER A 4 -2.99 -36.00 -3.86
CA SER A 4 -1.66 -35.52 -3.43
C SER A 4 -0.77 -35.06 -4.58
N ALA A 5 -0.90 -35.64 -5.79
CA ALA A 5 -0.09 -35.28 -6.95
C ALA A 5 -0.50 -33.90 -7.54
N VAL A 6 -1.77 -33.52 -7.44
CA VAL A 6 -2.28 -32.24 -7.95
C VAL A 6 -1.81 -31.08 -7.04
N ILE A 7 -1.81 -31.27 -5.72
CA ILE A 7 -1.36 -30.25 -4.76
C ILE A 7 0.14 -29.97 -4.90
N VAL A 8 0.95 -31.01 -5.11
CA VAL A 8 2.40 -30.86 -5.32
C VAL A 8 2.71 -30.15 -6.64
N ALA A 9 1.96 -30.44 -7.71
CA ALA A 9 2.17 -29.80 -8.99
C ALA A 9 1.81 -28.32 -9.00
N THR A 10 0.71 -27.92 -8.33
CA THR A 10 0.31 -26.50 -8.20
C THR A 10 1.29 -25.71 -7.35
N ALA A 11 1.77 -26.23 -6.24
CA ALA A 11 2.78 -25.58 -5.40
C ALA A 11 4.13 -25.40 -6.13
N ALA A 12 4.54 -26.36 -6.94
CA ALA A 12 5.77 -26.25 -7.73
C ALA A 12 5.65 -25.23 -8.88
N MET A 13 4.48 -25.09 -9.50
CA MET A 13 4.25 -24.07 -10.53
C MET A 13 4.23 -22.66 -9.93
N ALA A 14 3.60 -22.45 -8.78
CA ALA A 14 3.58 -21.18 -8.07
C ALA A 14 5.00 -20.76 -7.63
N ALA A 15 5.77 -21.66 -7.05
CA ALA A 15 7.17 -21.39 -6.68
C ALA A 15 8.03 -21.00 -7.88
N ASN A 16 7.82 -21.62 -9.05
CA ASN A 16 8.53 -21.27 -10.28
C ASN A 16 8.08 -19.92 -10.85
N ALA A 17 6.80 -19.56 -10.75
CA ALA A 17 6.28 -18.27 -11.19
C ALA A 17 6.86 -17.13 -10.34
N ASN A 18 6.85 -17.28 -9.02
CA ASN A 18 7.46 -16.30 -8.11
C ASN A 18 8.97 -16.14 -8.33
N ALA A 19 9.69 -17.23 -8.56
CA ALA A 19 11.13 -17.18 -8.87
C ALA A 19 11.40 -16.44 -10.17
N ALA A 20 10.57 -16.63 -11.20
CA ALA A 20 10.67 -15.91 -12.47
C ALA A 20 10.38 -14.41 -12.31
N GLU A 21 9.36 -14.06 -11.51
CA GLU A 21 9.00 -12.67 -11.20
C GLU A 21 10.09 -11.95 -10.43
N VAL A 22 10.66 -12.58 -9.40
CA VAL A 22 11.81 -12.05 -8.64
C VAL A 22 13.03 -11.86 -9.54
N ALA A 23 13.27 -12.75 -10.50
CA ALA A 23 14.38 -12.63 -11.43
C ALA A 23 14.16 -11.51 -12.46
N ALA A 24 12.93 -11.31 -12.94
CA ALA A 24 12.58 -10.26 -13.89
C ALA A 24 12.54 -8.87 -13.23
N HIS A 25 12.05 -8.81 -11.99
CA HIS A 25 11.87 -7.60 -11.20
C HIS A 25 12.57 -7.70 -9.83
N PRO A 26 13.93 -7.79 -9.80
CA PRO A 26 14.65 -7.90 -8.55
C PRO A 26 14.47 -6.62 -7.71
N TRP A 27 14.24 -6.80 -6.41
CA TRP A 27 14.25 -5.67 -5.48
C TRP A 27 15.67 -5.09 -5.38
N LEU A 28 15.76 -3.79 -5.51
CA LEU A 28 16.99 -3.02 -5.32
C LEU A 28 16.68 -1.82 -4.42
N ALA A 29 17.52 -1.61 -3.42
CA ALA A 29 17.42 -0.41 -2.59
C ALA A 29 17.53 0.87 -3.45
N PRO A 30 16.82 1.96 -3.08
CA PRO A 30 16.90 3.21 -3.83
C PRO A 30 18.33 3.74 -3.88
N GLY A 31 18.79 4.14 -5.07
CA GLY A 31 20.09 4.79 -5.25
C GLY A 31 20.13 6.18 -4.61
N ALA A 32 21.32 6.75 -4.46
CA ALA A 32 21.53 8.03 -3.77
C ALA A 32 20.75 9.23 -4.37
N SER A 33 20.42 9.19 -5.66
CA SER A 33 19.64 10.24 -6.35
C SER A 33 18.17 9.90 -6.51
N ALA A 34 17.73 8.73 -6.05
CA ALA A 34 16.36 8.29 -6.13
C ALA A 34 15.49 9.03 -5.09
N VAL A 35 14.24 9.29 -5.47
CA VAL A 35 13.24 9.86 -4.57
C VAL A 35 12.18 8.82 -4.23
N ARG A 36 11.63 8.92 -3.02
CA ARG A 36 10.55 8.06 -2.51
C ARG A 36 9.50 8.92 -1.82
N GLY A 37 8.26 8.44 -1.88
CA GLY A 37 7.11 9.14 -1.32
C GLY A 37 6.54 8.47 -0.06
N PRO A 38 5.42 8.97 0.45
CA PRO A 38 4.75 8.39 1.62
C PRO A 38 4.10 7.01 1.34
N CYS A 39 3.84 6.67 0.08
CA CYS A 39 3.16 5.45 -0.30
C CYS A 39 4.12 4.25 -0.38
N PRO A 40 4.09 3.28 0.56
CA PRO A 40 4.99 2.13 0.55
C PRO A 40 4.80 1.24 -0.69
N MET A 41 3.58 1.17 -1.23
CA MET A 41 3.31 0.37 -2.44
C MET A 41 4.00 0.96 -3.67
N LEU A 42 3.89 2.27 -3.92
CA LEU A 42 4.58 2.91 -5.05
C LEU A 42 6.10 2.84 -4.90
N ASN A 43 6.61 2.98 -3.67
CA ASN A 43 8.02 2.80 -3.37
C ASN A 43 8.48 1.36 -3.68
N SER A 44 7.68 0.36 -3.28
CA SER A 44 7.93 -1.06 -3.62
C SER A 44 7.99 -1.27 -5.13
N LEU A 45 7.05 -0.71 -5.89
CA LEU A 45 7.03 -0.83 -7.34
C LEU A 45 8.27 -0.20 -7.99
N ALA A 46 8.73 0.94 -7.51
CA ALA A 46 9.98 1.56 -7.98
C ALA A 46 11.21 0.72 -7.58
N ASN A 47 11.23 0.16 -6.38
CA ASN A 47 12.32 -0.72 -5.91
C ASN A 47 12.41 -2.02 -6.71
N HIS A 48 11.28 -2.52 -7.22
CA HIS A 48 11.22 -3.68 -8.11
C HIS A 48 11.37 -3.31 -9.61
N GLY A 49 11.34 -2.03 -9.99
CA GLY A 49 11.50 -1.58 -11.37
C GLY A 49 10.23 -1.72 -12.23
N TYR A 50 9.07 -1.84 -11.62
CA TYR A 50 7.77 -1.67 -12.31
C TYR A 50 7.45 -0.20 -12.57
N LEU A 51 8.01 0.70 -11.78
CA LEU A 51 8.09 2.13 -12.02
C LEU A 51 9.56 2.54 -12.15
N ALA A 52 9.82 3.74 -12.63
CA ALA A 52 11.17 4.30 -12.71
C ALA A 52 11.89 4.14 -11.36
N ARG A 53 13.04 3.46 -11.35
CA ARG A 53 13.76 3.11 -10.11
C ARG A 53 14.24 4.33 -9.33
N ASP A 54 14.48 5.44 -10.01
CA ASP A 54 14.80 6.71 -9.37
C ASP A 54 13.57 7.45 -8.83
N GLY A 55 12.37 6.97 -9.12
CA GLY A 55 11.10 7.52 -8.65
C GLY A 55 10.70 8.83 -9.30
N LYS A 56 11.26 9.16 -10.47
CA LYS A 56 11.08 10.46 -11.10
C LYS A 56 10.30 10.38 -12.41
N GLU A 57 9.67 11.52 -12.77
CA GLU A 57 8.99 11.76 -14.05
C GLU A 57 7.94 10.69 -14.41
N ILE A 58 7.25 10.14 -13.42
CA ILE A 58 6.26 9.09 -13.59
C ILE A 58 5.01 9.66 -14.25
N SER A 59 4.65 9.10 -15.41
CA SER A 59 3.43 9.44 -16.14
C SER A 59 2.25 8.56 -15.75
N MET A 60 1.03 8.93 -16.19
CA MET A 60 -0.14 8.06 -16.02
C MET A 60 0.03 6.73 -16.77
N GLN A 61 0.74 6.73 -17.90
CA GLN A 61 1.00 5.52 -18.66
C GLN A 61 1.93 4.56 -17.90
N ASP A 62 2.95 5.11 -17.22
CA ASP A 62 3.83 4.31 -16.36
C ASP A 62 3.08 3.72 -15.17
N LEU A 63 2.16 4.50 -14.56
CA LEU A 63 1.29 3.97 -13.50
C LEU A 63 0.41 2.82 -14.00
N ILE A 64 -0.24 2.98 -15.17
CA ILE A 64 -1.10 1.94 -15.74
C ILE A 64 -0.28 0.67 -16.03
N ALA A 65 0.87 0.82 -16.67
CA ALA A 65 1.73 -0.32 -16.97
C ALA A 65 2.26 -0.99 -15.70
N GLY A 66 2.81 -0.21 -14.75
CA GLY A 66 3.44 -0.74 -13.53
C GLY A 66 2.44 -1.38 -12.56
N LEU A 67 1.34 -0.69 -12.23
CA LEU A 67 0.33 -1.23 -11.31
C LEU A 67 -0.48 -2.37 -11.98
N GLY A 68 -0.70 -2.27 -13.30
CA GLY A 68 -1.35 -3.35 -14.07
C GLY A 68 -0.51 -4.63 -14.06
N SER A 69 0.79 -4.52 -14.34
CA SER A 69 1.70 -5.66 -14.37
C SER A 69 1.94 -6.26 -12.98
N ALA A 70 2.30 -5.42 -12.00
CA ALA A 70 2.70 -5.89 -10.67
C ALA A 70 1.51 -6.31 -9.79
N LEU A 71 0.38 -5.61 -9.86
CA LEU A 71 -0.73 -5.75 -8.92
C LEU A 71 -2.03 -6.21 -9.58
N HIS A 72 -2.06 -6.30 -10.91
CA HIS A 72 -3.25 -6.57 -11.73
C HIS A 72 -4.38 -5.56 -11.50
N PHE A 73 -4.02 -4.28 -11.32
CA PHE A 73 -5.01 -3.22 -11.20
C PHE A 73 -5.63 -2.88 -12.55
N ASN A 74 -6.96 -2.79 -12.57
CA ASN A 74 -7.70 -2.28 -13.72
C ASN A 74 -7.31 -0.83 -14.03
N GLU A 75 -7.21 -0.46 -15.32
CA GLU A 75 -6.84 0.89 -15.74
C GLU A 75 -7.70 1.98 -15.09
N SER A 76 -9.01 1.76 -14.96
CA SER A 76 -9.92 2.72 -14.32
C SER A 76 -9.57 2.95 -12.85
N LEU A 77 -9.18 1.91 -12.11
CA LEU A 77 -8.69 2.03 -10.73
C LEU A 77 -7.40 2.83 -10.69
N VAL A 78 -6.42 2.51 -11.55
CA VAL A 78 -5.15 3.24 -11.63
C VAL A 78 -5.38 4.72 -11.90
N ARG A 79 -6.24 5.07 -12.85
CA ARG A 79 -6.58 6.46 -13.13
C ARG A 79 -7.25 7.16 -11.94
N THR A 80 -8.14 6.46 -11.24
CA THR A 80 -8.81 6.99 -10.04
C THR A 80 -7.80 7.31 -8.94
N LEU A 81 -6.87 6.40 -8.66
CA LEU A 81 -5.87 6.56 -7.61
C LEU A 81 -4.73 7.52 -8.02
N GLY A 82 -4.30 7.49 -9.29
CA GLY A 82 -3.13 8.22 -9.76
C GLY A 82 -3.40 9.67 -10.16
N THR A 83 -4.63 10.02 -10.61
CA THR A 83 -4.92 11.37 -11.10
C THR A 83 -4.57 12.49 -10.09
N PRO A 84 -4.84 12.36 -8.79
CA PRO A 84 -4.49 13.40 -7.82
C PRO A 84 -2.98 13.69 -7.73
N ALA A 85 -2.11 12.72 -8.04
CA ALA A 85 -0.66 12.88 -7.97
C ALA A 85 -0.12 14.00 -8.90
N PHE A 86 -0.75 14.19 -10.06
CA PHE A 86 -0.32 15.22 -11.01
C PHE A 86 -0.54 16.65 -10.50
N ALA A 87 -1.47 16.85 -9.55
CA ALA A 87 -1.67 18.15 -8.91
C ALA A 87 -0.55 18.51 -7.91
N THR A 88 0.29 17.55 -7.54
CA THR A 88 1.42 17.75 -6.63
C THR A 88 2.74 17.97 -7.37
N SER A 89 2.79 17.74 -8.68
CA SER A 89 3.99 17.69 -9.51
C SER A 89 4.90 18.90 -9.36
N THR A 90 6.20 18.64 -9.25
CA THR A 90 7.29 19.63 -9.29
C THR A 90 8.21 19.43 -10.51
N THR A 91 7.89 18.51 -11.43
CA THR A 91 8.74 18.18 -12.59
C THR A 91 8.81 19.30 -13.65
N GLY A 92 7.90 20.27 -13.59
CA GLY A 92 7.73 21.27 -14.65
C GLY A 92 6.91 20.75 -15.85
N ASN A 93 6.53 19.47 -15.85
CA ASN A 93 5.64 18.85 -16.82
C ASN A 93 4.37 18.36 -16.13
N ALA A 94 3.23 18.96 -16.44
CA ALA A 94 1.94 18.60 -15.82
C ALA A 94 1.48 17.14 -16.10
N SER A 95 2.15 16.42 -16.99
CA SER A 95 1.85 15.02 -17.33
C SER A 95 2.71 14.01 -16.57
N THR A 96 3.61 14.47 -15.68
CA THR A 96 4.47 13.62 -14.85
C THR A 96 4.52 14.13 -13.41
N PHE A 97 4.92 13.27 -12.49
CA PHE A 97 5.22 13.62 -11.08
C PHE A 97 6.39 12.77 -10.57
N ASN A 98 7.02 13.19 -9.48
CA ASN A 98 8.01 12.41 -8.76
C ASN A 98 7.36 11.76 -7.54
N LEU A 99 7.87 10.61 -7.08
CA LEU A 99 7.27 9.91 -5.92
C LEU A 99 7.26 10.76 -4.65
N ASP A 100 8.22 11.66 -4.45
CA ASP A 100 8.23 12.56 -3.30
C ASP A 100 7.26 13.75 -3.43
N ASP A 101 6.79 14.07 -4.63
CA ASP A 101 5.80 15.12 -4.84
C ASP A 101 4.48 14.82 -4.12
N ILE A 102 4.08 13.53 -4.03
CA ILE A 102 2.83 13.13 -3.36
C ILE A 102 2.85 13.33 -1.85
N ALA A 103 3.99 13.67 -1.26
CA ALA A 103 4.12 14.11 0.13
C ALA A 103 3.65 15.55 0.37
N LYS A 104 3.20 16.26 -0.68
CA LYS A 104 2.65 17.59 -0.52
C LYS A 104 1.45 17.57 0.41
N HIS A 105 1.67 18.14 1.62
CA HIS A 105 0.70 18.08 2.71
C HIS A 105 -0.67 18.65 2.34
N ASN A 106 -1.72 17.95 2.72
CA ASN A 106 -3.12 18.28 2.48
C ASN A 106 -3.57 18.24 0.99
N VAL A 107 -2.82 17.62 0.10
CA VAL A 107 -3.30 17.33 -1.27
C VAL A 107 -3.71 15.85 -1.37
N ILE A 108 -2.76 14.92 -1.23
CA ILE A 108 -3.03 13.47 -1.10
C ILE A 108 -2.62 13.02 0.29
N GLU A 109 -1.37 13.35 0.67
CA GLU A 109 -0.86 13.09 1.99
C GLU A 109 -1.74 13.78 3.05
N HIS A 110 -1.95 13.11 4.17
CA HIS A 110 -2.84 13.51 5.24
C HIS A 110 -2.33 13.05 6.61
N ASP A 111 -2.77 13.74 7.66
CA ASP A 111 -2.49 13.35 9.04
C ASP A 111 -3.08 11.96 9.39
N GLY A 112 -2.46 11.29 10.36
CA GLY A 112 -2.92 9.99 10.86
C GLY A 112 -2.52 8.80 10.00
N SER A 113 -1.43 8.90 9.23
CA SER A 113 -0.85 7.82 8.43
C SER A 113 -0.49 6.59 9.28
N LEU A 114 -0.55 5.40 8.70
CA LEU A 114 -0.21 4.14 9.38
C LEU A 114 1.31 3.99 9.66
N SER A 115 2.17 4.66 8.90
CA SER A 115 3.62 4.42 8.95
C SER A 115 4.48 5.67 8.73
N ARG A 116 3.87 6.83 8.57
CA ARG A 116 4.56 8.11 8.42
C ARG A 116 4.11 9.08 9.53
N ALA A 117 5.02 9.95 9.95
CA ALA A 117 4.67 10.98 10.92
C ALA A 117 3.83 12.09 10.28
N ASP A 118 2.97 12.73 11.04
CA ASP A 118 2.24 13.91 10.60
C ASP A 118 3.22 15.04 10.27
N PHE A 119 2.99 15.75 9.17
CA PHE A 119 3.88 16.82 8.69
C PHE A 119 4.14 17.89 9.75
N ALA A 120 3.12 18.32 10.46
CA ALA A 120 3.24 19.37 11.49
C ALA A 120 4.10 18.96 12.69
N VAL A 121 4.32 17.66 12.92
CA VAL A 121 5.12 17.14 14.04
C VAL A 121 6.59 17.06 13.71
N THR A 122 6.95 16.67 12.48
CA THR A 122 8.34 16.40 12.10
C THR A 122 8.86 17.25 10.95
N GLY A 123 7.96 17.88 10.17
CA GLY A 123 8.31 18.50 8.89
C GLY A 123 8.53 17.51 7.75
N ASP A 124 8.34 16.21 8.01
CA ASP A 124 8.52 15.12 7.04
C ASP A 124 7.40 14.10 7.17
N ALA A 125 6.52 14.05 6.17
CA ALA A 125 5.42 13.10 6.08
C ALA A 125 5.68 11.98 5.05
N LYS A 126 6.87 11.90 4.47
CA LYS A 126 7.20 10.91 3.42
C LYS A 126 8.06 9.76 3.93
N THR A 127 8.99 10.04 4.83
CA THR A 127 9.94 9.04 5.34
C THR A 127 9.23 8.06 6.28
N PHE A 128 9.54 6.77 6.14
CA PHE A 128 9.08 5.75 7.09
C PHE A 128 9.46 6.14 8.51
N ASN A 129 8.50 6.06 9.42
CA ASN A 129 8.70 6.43 10.82
C ASN A 129 8.47 5.20 11.71
N GLU A 130 9.55 4.68 12.28
CA GLU A 130 9.55 3.48 13.11
C GLU A 130 8.60 3.60 14.33
N THR A 131 8.53 4.78 14.95
CA THR A 131 7.65 4.99 16.12
C THR A 131 6.18 4.89 15.73
N VAL A 132 5.80 5.54 14.64
CA VAL A 132 4.43 5.49 14.09
C VAL A 132 4.06 4.08 13.65
N TRP A 133 4.99 3.43 12.95
CA TRP A 133 4.76 2.06 12.47
C TRP A 133 4.70 1.06 13.62
N SER A 134 5.56 1.16 14.63
CA SER A 134 5.53 0.28 15.80
C SER A 134 4.19 0.35 16.54
N GLU A 135 3.60 1.54 16.65
CA GLU A 135 2.24 1.69 17.19
C GLU A 135 1.20 0.97 16.33
N THR A 136 1.19 1.23 15.02
CA THR A 136 0.29 0.57 14.06
C THR A 136 0.45 -0.94 14.10
N LYS A 137 1.69 -1.42 14.02
CA LYS A 137 2.04 -2.84 14.07
C LYS A 137 1.52 -3.52 15.33
N GLY A 138 1.66 -2.86 16.48
CA GLY A 138 1.13 -3.37 17.74
C GLY A 138 -0.39 -3.58 17.71
N TYR A 139 -1.15 -2.69 17.07
CA TYR A 139 -2.60 -2.89 16.88
C TYR A 139 -2.92 -4.01 15.89
N LEU A 140 -2.14 -4.13 14.81
CA LEU A 140 -2.31 -5.21 13.84
C LEU A 140 -2.00 -6.57 14.48
N GLU A 141 -0.93 -6.68 15.27
CA GLU A 141 -0.54 -7.88 16.02
C GLU A 141 -1.61 -8.29 17.04
N ALA A 142 -2.10 -7.33 17.81
CA ALA A 142 -3.11 -7.59 18.84
C ALA A 142 -4.46 -8.04 18.27
N GLY A 143 -4.82 -7.61 17.07
CA GLY A 143 -6.07 -7.99 16.40
C GLY A 143 -5.94 -9.13 15.39
N ALA A 144 -4.71 -9.58 15.09
CA ALA A 144 -4.50 -10.67 14.15
C ALA A 144 -5.11 -11.99 14.65
N SER A 145 -5.59 -12.78 13.69
CA SER A 145 -6.09 -14.13 13.96
C SER A 145 -4.99 -15.08 14.45
N THR A 146 -5.37 -16.27 14.91
CA THR A 146 -4.42 -17.29 15.39
C THR A 146 -3.44 -17.77 14.32
N ASP A 147 -3.77 -17.63 13.05
CA ASP A 147 -2.90 -17.87 11.90
C ASP A 147 -2.21 -16.59 11.38
N SER A 148 -2.09 -15.58 12.26
CA SER A 148 -1.38 -14.31 12.04
C SER A 148 -1.88 -13.52 10.82
N LYS A 149 -3.19 -13.52 10.57
CA LYS A 149 -3.80 -12.71 9.52
C LYS A 149 -4.53 -11.49 10.07
N VAL A 150 -4.34 -10.40 9.39
CA VAL A 150 -5.01 -9.12 9.61
C VAL A 150 -6.24 -9.04 8.71
N ASP A 151 -7.41 -9.01 9.29
CA ASP A 151 -8.67 -8.79 8.58
C ASP A 151 -9.06 -7.30 8.51
N TYR A 152 -10.18 -6.99 7.85
CA TYR A 152 -10.64 -5.61 7.69
C TYR A 152 -11.05 -4.94 9.02
N LYS A 153 -11.46 -5.71 10.05
CA LYS A 153 -11.80 -5.17 11.38
C LYS A 153 -10.55 -4.78 12.14
N THR A 154 -9.54 -5.62 12.07
CA THR A 154 -8.21 -5.34 12.64
C THR A 154 -7.58 -4.11 11.98
N MET A 155 -7.66 -4.01 10.64
CA MET A 155 -7.19 -2.83 9.90
C MET A 155 -7.96 -1.57 10.29
N ALA A 156 -9.28 -1.65 10.42
CA ALA A 156 -10.13 -0.54 10.86
C ALA A 156 -9.75 -0.05 12.27
N THR A 157 -9.49 -0.97 13.18
CA THR A 157 -9.05 -0.67 14.55
C THR A 157 -7.69 0.02 14.54
N ALA A 158 -6.69 -0.54 13.85
CA ALA A 158 -5.37 0.05 13.76
C ALA A 158 -5.42 1.48 13.20
N ARG A 159 -6.14 1.67 12.08
CA ARG A 159 -6.36 3.00 11.48
C ARG A 159 -7.02 3.97 12.46
N SER A 160 -8.09 3.57 13.13
CA SER A 160 -8.82 4.44 14.08
C SER A 160 -7.95 4.85 15.26
N LYS A 161 -7.18 3.92 15.81
CA LYS A 161 -6.24 4.18 16.92
C LYS A 161 -5.12 5.14 16.49
N ARG A 162 -4.53 4.93 15.30
CA ARG A 162 -3.52 5.86 14.75
C ARG A 162 -4.06 7.27 14.57
N ILE A 163 -5.27 7.42 14.02
CA ILE A 163 -5.93 8.73 13.90
C ILE A 163 -6.15 9.36 15.27
N ALA A 164 -6.56 8.57 16.27
CA ALA A 164 -6.75 9.07 17.64
C ALA A 164 -5.43 9.58 18.26
N THR A 165 -4.33 8.83 18.09
CA THR A 165 -3.01 9.26 18.55
C THR A 165 -2.53 10.51 17.81
N ALA A 166 -2.66 10.56 16.48
CA ALA A 166 -2.31 11.73 15.68
C ALA A 166 -3.09 12.97 16.15
N LYS A 167 -4.40 12.84 16.33
CA LYS A 167 -5.24 13.92 16.86
C LYS A 167 -4.83 14.39 18.26
N ALA A 168 -4.35 13.49 19.11
CA ALA A 168 -3.91 13.82 20.46
C ALA A 168 -2.52 14.47 20.50
N THR A 169 -1.66 14.19 19.53
CA THR A 169 -0.23 14.59 19.54
C THR A 169 0.10 15.69 18.54
N ASN A 170 -0.73 15.91 17.52
CA ASN A 170 -0.55 16.94 16.51
C ASN A 170 -1.50 18.11 16.76
N PRO A 171 -1.01 19.27 17.25
CA PRO A 171 -1.88 20.44 17.54
C PRO A 171 -2.50 21.06 16.28
N SER A 172 -1.96 20.73 15.10
CA SER A 172 -2.47 21.19 13.80
C SER A 172 -3.24 20.10 13.06
N PHE A 173 -3.63 19.01 13.76
CA PHE A 173 -4.30 17.86 13.16
C PHE A 173 -5.48 18.28 12.29
N ASN A 174 -5.46 17.87 11.04
CA ASN A 174 -6.52 18.11 10.08
C ASN A 174 -6.75 16.86 9.21
N LEU A 175 -7.94 16.31 9.28
CA LEU A 175 -8.35 15.17 8.46
C LEU A 175 -9.75 15.47 7.90
N THR A 176 -9.79 16.04 6.72
CA THR A 176 -11.03 16.40 6.02
C THR A 176 -11.81 15.17 5.56
N ALA A 177 -13.08 15.32 5.20
CA ALA A 177 -13.90 14.21 4.70
C ALA A 177 -13.31 13.56 3.45
N SER A 178 -12.68 14.33 2.56
CA SER A 178 -11.97 13.79 1.39
C SER A 178 -10.75 12.98 1.79
N GLN A 179 -9.95 13.44 2.74
CA GLN A 179 -8.78 12.73 3.27
C GLN A 179 -9.18 11.47 4.05
N VAL A 180 -10.32 11.48 4.76
CA VAL A 180 -10.88 10.23 5.34
C VAL A 180 -11.16 9.21 4.25
N THR A 181 -11.71 9.64 3.10
CA THR A 181 -11.97 8.75 1.96
C THR A 181 -10.67 8.20 1.38
N VAL A 182 -9.63 9.03 1.23
CA VAL A 182 -8.28 8.61 0.78
C VAL A 182 -7.72 7.56 1.75
N SER A 183 -7.66 7.86 3.04
CA SER A 183 -7.15 6.97 4.09
C SER A 183 -7.86 5.60 4.15
N LEU A 184 -9.19 5.59 3.94
CA LEU A 184 -9.96 4.34 3.85
C LEU A 184 -9.63 3.57 2.58
N GLY A 185 -9.49 4.26 1.45
CA GLY A 185 -9.08 3.69 0.17
C GLY A 185 -7.70 3.05 0.24
N GLU A 186 -6.72 3.74 0.81
CA GLU A 186 -5.36 3.23 1.01
C GLU A 186 -5.34 1.97 1.89
N SER A 187 -6.10 1.97 3.00
CA SER A 187 -6.23 0.81 3.86
C SER A 187 -6.89 -0.38 3.14
N ALA A 188 -7.87 -0.12 2.28
CA ALA A 188 -8.51 -1.15 1.48
C ALA A 188 -7.59 -1.69 0.36
N VAL A 189 -6.87 -0.80 -0.32
CA VAL A 189 -5.91 -1.18 -1.36
C VAL A 189 -4.82 -2.08 -0.79
N ILE A 190 -4.16 -1.67 0.29
CA ILE A 190 -3.08 -2.47 0.87
C ILE A 190 -3.59 -3.82 1.38
N LEU A 191 -4.69 -3.83 2.15
CA LEU A 191 -5.24 -5.05 2.72
C LEU A 191 -5.72 -6.03 1.64
N GLY A 192 -6.51 -5.56 0.67
CA GLY A 192 -7.09 -6.41 -0.37
C GLY A 192 -6.06 -6.92 -1.35
N THR A 193 -5.07 -6.10 -1.72
CA THR A 193 -4.00 -6.48 -2.66
C THR A 193 -3.03 -7.46 -2.03
N ILE A 194 -2.53 -7.16 -0.82
CA ILE A 194 -1.58 -8.03 -0.13
C ILE A 194 -2.27 -9.29 0.40
N GLY A 195 -3.52 -9.19 0.84
CA GLY A 195 -4.34 -10.34 1.22
C GLY A 195 -4.89 -11.15 0.04
N GLN A 196 -4.66 -10.73 -1.20
CA GLN A 196 -5.10 -11.39 -2.43
C GLN A 196 -6.63 -11.60 -2.50
N SER A 197 -7.41 -10.85 -1.72
CA SER A 197 -8.87 -10.98 -1.68
C SER A 197 -9.54 -9.69 -1.22
N PHE A 198 -10.57 -9.28 -1.96
CA PHE A 198 -11.45 -8.18 -1.58
C PHE A 198 -12.81 -8.66 -1.04
N SER A 199 -13.17 -9.92 -1.26
CA SER A 199 -14.43 -10.52 -0.76
C SER A 199 -14.27 -11.19 0.61
N ALA A 200 -13.07 -11.70 0.90
CA ALA A 200 -12.68 -12.25 2.20
C ALA A 200 -11.33 -11.64 2.61
N PRO A 201 -11.28 -10.32 2.87
CA PRO A 201 -10.04 -9.58 3.01
C PRO A 201 -9.33 -9.95 4.30
N ALA A 202 -8.19 -10.64 4.16
CA ALA A 202 -7.29 -10.97 5.25
C ALA A 202 -5.87 -11.16 4.70
N ALA A 203 -4.92 -10.37 5.19
CA ALA A 203 -3.53 -10.42 4.77
C ALA A 203 -2.65 -11.05 5.86
N PRO A 204 -1.71 -11.95 5.52
CA PRO A 204 -0.67 -12.33 6.45
C PRO A 204 0.06 -11.10 6.99
N LEU A 205 0.17 -11.00 8.31
CA LEU A 205 0.82 -9.84 8.95
C LEU A 205 2.27 -9.67 8.46
N GLU A 206 2.97 -10.77 8.25
CA GLU A 206 4.34 -10.76 7.75
C GLU A 206 4.44 -10.10 6.37
N TRP A 207 3.48 -10.34 5.48
CA TRP A 207 3.48 -9.69 4.16
C TRP A 207 3.23 -8.18 4.26
N LEU A 208 2.39 -7.75 5.20
CA LEU A 208 2.20 -6.33 5.47
C LEU A 208 3.48 -5.67 5.99
N LYS A 209 4.21 -6.35 6.91
CA LYS A 209 5.50 -5.88 7.41
C LYS A 209 6.51 -5.69 6.27
N VAL A 210 6.64 -6.67 5.39
CA VAL A 210 7.53 -6.57 4.22
C VAL A 210 7.23 -5.31 3.39
N VAL A 211 5.95 -5.04 3.12
CA VAL A 211 5.57 -3.86 2.32
C VAL A 211 5.85 -2.55 3.05
N PHE A 212 5.57 -2.47 4.36
CA PHE A 212 5.74 -1.21 5.11
C PHE A 212 7.18 -0.96 5.55
N GLU A 213 7.89 -2.00 6.00
CA GLU A 213 9.23 -1.90 6.58
C GLU A 213 10.34 -1.94 5.52
N GLU A 214 10.16 -2.78 4.47
CA GLU A 214 11.19 -3.00 3.44
C GLU A 214 10.86 -2.32 2.11
N GLU A 215 9.64 -1.83 1.95
CA GLU A 215 9.14 -1.31 0.66
C GLU A 215 9.43 -2.27 -0.49
N ARG A 216 9.00 -3.51 -0.29
CA ARG A 216 9.18 -4.65 -1.16
C ARG A 216 7.85 -5.39 -1.34
N LEU A 217 7.61 -5.96 -2.52
CA LEU A 217 6.52 -6.92 -2.71
C LEU A 217 6.93 -8.28 -2.12
N PRO A 218 6.05 -8.97 -1.35
CA PRO A 218 6.44 -10.16 -0.59
C PRO A 218 6.48 -11.44 -1.44
N PHE A 219 7.09 -11.40 -2.63
CA PHE A 219 7.23 -12.53 -3.53
C PHE A 219 8.00 -13.70 -2.90
N THR A 220 9.04 -13.39 -2.13
CA THR A 220 9.86 -14.42 -1.45
C THR A 220 9.15 -15.06 -0.28
N GLU A 221 8.12 -14.41 0.26
CA GLU A 221 7.23 -14.92 1.29
C GLU A 221 6.03 -15.70 0.71
N GLY A 222 5.96 -15.81 -0.62
CA GLY A 222 4.91 -16.57 -1.31
C GLY A 222 3.70 -15.75 -1.75
N TRP A 223 3.78 -14.41 -1.69
CA TRP A 223 2.75 -13.56 -2.30
C TRP A 223 2.85 -13.62 -3.83
N GLU A 224 1.71 -13.61 -4.49
CA GLU A 224 1.59 -13.62 -5.95
C GLU A 224 0.70 -12.46 -6.41
N THR A 225 0.96 -11.96 -7.61
CA THR A 225 0.05 -11.03 -8.26
C THR A 225 -1.34 -11.65 -8.40
N SER A 226 -2.40 -10.90 -8.13
CA SER A 226 -3.78 -11.37 -8.24
C SER A 226 -4.04 -12.01 -9.62
N ALA A 227 -4.64 -13.18 -9.64
CA ALA A 227 -5.05 -13.84 -10.90
C ALA A 227 -6.20 -13.11 -11.62
N THR A 228 -6.94 -12.26 -10.90
CA THR A 228 -8.05 -11.47 -11.44
C THR A 228 -7.79 -9.99 -11.30
N GLU A 229 -8.29 -9.19 -12.26
CA GLU A 229 -8.20 -7.73 -12.17
C GLU A 229 -8.81 -7.21 -10.87
N ILE A 230 -8.09 -6.27 -10.25
CA ILE A 230 -8.57 -5.52 -9.09
C ILE A 230 -9.21 -4.23 -9.59
N THR A 231 -10.47 -4.02 -9.21
CA THR A 231 -11.32 -2.96 -9.72
C THR A 231 -11.64 -1.89 -8.67
N THR A 232 -12.05 -0.71 -9.11
CA THR A 232 -12.52 0.38 -8.23
C THR A 232 -13.69 -0.07 -7.34
N ALA A 233 -14.61 -0.90 -7.86
CA ALA A 233 -15.75 -1.38 -7.08
C ALA A 233 -15.32 -2.25 -5.89
N GLN A 234 -14.32 -3.11 -6.07
CA GLN A 234 -13.77 -3.95 -5.00
C GLN A 234 -13.10 -3.09 -3.92
N VAL A 235 -12.30 -2.10 -4.32
CA VAL A 235 -11.65 -1.18 -3.38
C VAL A 235 -12.69 -0.38 -2.59
N LEU A 236 -13.71 0.17 -3.25
CA LEU A 236 -14.79 0.91 -2.58
C LEU A 236 -15.59 0.03 -1.61
N GLY A 237 -15.91 -1.21 -2.00
CA GLY A 237 -16.60 -2.16 -1.13
C GLY A 237 -15.82 -2.47 0.15
N LEU A 238 -14.51 -2.71 0.03
CA LEU A 238 -13.65 -2.96 1.18
C LEU A 238 -13.45 -1.70 2.03
N SER A 239 -13.30 -0.53 1.41
CA SER A 239 -13.24 0.76 2.12
C SER A 239 -14.48 0.97 2.99
N GLN A 240 -15.66 0.60 2.51
CA GLN A 240 -16.90 0.70 3.27
C GLN A 240 -16.95 -0.28 4.45
N LEU A 241 -16.47 -1.50 4.28
CA LEU A 241 -16.36 -2.47 5.38
C LEU A 241 -15.42 -1.95 6.48
N ILE A 242 -14.29 -1.37 6.11
CA ILE A 242 -13.34 -0.77 7.05
C ILE A 242 -13.99 0.44 7.77
N ALA A 243 -14.67 1.31 7.03
CA ALA A 243 -15.32 2.50 7.59
C ALA A 243 -16.39 2.14 8.65
N THR A 244 -17.25 1.17 8.34
CA THR A 244 -18.34 0.76 9.24
C THR A 244 -17.84 -0.01 10.46
N SER A 245 -16.70 -0.70 10.37
CA SER A 245 -16.10 -1.42 11.49
C SER A 245 -15.34 -0.52 12.45
N GLY A 246 -14.75 0.57 11.98
CA GLY A 246 -14.02 1.56 12.81
C GLY A 246 -14.92 2.47 13.63
N SER A 247 -16.21 2.52 13.33
CA SER A 247 -17.18 3.37 14.05
C SER A 247 -17.76 2.71 15.33
N SER A 248 -17.39 1.46 15.60
CA SER A 248 -17.97 0.64 16.68
C SER A 248 -17.03 0.45 17.89
N SER A 249 -15.93 1.23 17.97
CA SER A 249 -14.91 1.10 19.04
C SER A 249 -14.67 2.39 19.80
#